data_d89124cfbbb93f6a04502d3fb6a361d3
#
_entry.id   d89124cfbbb93f6a04502d3fb6a361d3
#
_cell.length_a   1.000
_cell.length_b   1.000
_cell.length_c   1.000
_cell.angle_alpha   90.00
_cell.angle_beta   90.00
_cell.angle_gamma   90.00
#
_symmetry.space_group_name_H-M   'P 1'
#
loop_
_entity.id
_entity.type
_entity.pdbx_description
1 polymer ?
#
loop_
_entity_poly.entity_id
_entity_poly.type
_entity_poly.pdbx_seq_one_letter_code
_entity_poly.pdbx_strand_id
1 'polypeptide(L)'
;MPDADNFPRRTGFHYGSGMSTEKSTGFRFGVLPRIVVAIALGILLGSVLPTWATRIFVTFNDIFGQFLSFSIPLIIIGLVTPAIADLGRGAGRWLGITTAIAYASTLFSGFLTYGVCAALLPDLLSGTALSDVEKPGSALETYFSIEMPAPVEVMTALLLSFILGIGLSMVPRGVLRKGFVEFRAIITRLIERIIIPLLPLHIFGIFLNLT
;
A
#
# COMPACT_ATOMS: atom_id res chain seq x y z
N MET A 1 62.56 30.83 6.50
CA MET A 1 62.65 29.99 5.31
C MET A 1 62.50 28.53 5.74
N PRO A 2 61.28 28.00 5.79
CA PRO A 2 61.08 26.59 6.07
C PRO A 2 60.71 25.87 4.77
N ASP A 3 61.20 24.64 4.67
CA ASP A 3 61.24 23.70 3.58
C ASP A 3 59.89 23.40 2.94
N ALA A 4 59.92 23.43 1.60
CA ALA A 4 58.79 23.17 0.70
C ALA A 4 58.85 21.78 0.04
N ASP A 5 59.19 20.72 0.79
CA ASP A 5 59.35 19.38 0.19
C ASP A 5 58.71 18.27 1.03
N ASN A 6 57.38 18.39 1.29
CA ASN A 6 56.67 17.22 1.82
C ASN A 6 55.22 17.18 1.35
N PHE A 7 55.03 17.03 0.02
CA PHE A 7 53.72 16.71 -0.58
C PHE A 7 53.66 15.18 -0.83
N PRO A 8 52.78 14.42 -0.19
CA PRO A 8 52.65 13.00 -0.50
C PRO A 8 52.04 12.83 -1.87
N ARG A 9 52.74 12.08 -2.72
CA ARG A 9 52.35 11.66 -4.06
C ARG A 9 50.99 10.98 -4.01
N ARG A 10 50.07 11.49 -4.82
CA ARG A 10 48.79 10.83 -5.16
C ARG A 10 49.08 9.43 -5.72
N THR A 11 48.79 8.44 -4.94
CA THR A 11 48.67 7.06 -5.42
C THR A 11 47.49 6.94 -6.37
N GLY A 12 47.78 6.46 -7.59
CA GLY A 12 46.83 6.31 -8.66
C GLY A 12 45.63 5.43 -8.26
N PHE A 13 44.45 5.96 -8.51
CA PHE A 13 43.20 5.21 -8.48
C PHE A 13 43.20 4.25 -9.68
N HIS A 14 43.56 2.99 -9.44
CA HIS A 14 43.30 1.92 -10.39
C HIS A 14 41.80 1.71 -10.47
N TYR A 15 41.23 2.14 -11.57
CA TYR A 15 39.87 1.80 -12.00
C TYR A 15 39.91 0.35 -12.49
N GLY A 16 39.80 -0.59 -11.57
CA GLY A 16 39.62 -2.00 -11.87
C GLY A 16 38.18 -2.20 -12.34
N SER A 17 37.97 -2.27 -13.66
CA SER A 17 36.76 -2.80 -14.27
C SER A 17 36.70 -4.30 -14.01
N GLY A 18 36.13 -4.64 -12.87
CA GLY A 18 35.67 -5.99 -12.56
C GLY A 18 34.16 -6.02 -12.69
N MET A 19 33.66 -6.18 -13.89
CA MET A 19 32.26 -6.50 -14.18
C MET A 19 32.04 -7.97 -13.84
N SER A 20 32.01 -8.29 -12.57
CA SER A 20 31.46 -9.55 -12.08
C SER A 20 29.93 -9.41 -12.12
N THR A 21 29.33 -9.86 -13.23
CA THR A 21 27.92 -10.24 -13.29
C THR A 21 27.71 -11.41 -12.32
N GLU A 22 27.58 -11.09 -11.05
CA GLU A 22 27.05 -12.03 -10.08
C GLU A 22 25.54 -12.11 -10.31
N LYS A 23 25.16 -13.03 -11.21
CA LYS A 23 23.83 -13.61 -11.28
C LYS A 23 23.54 -14.33 -9.97
N SER A 24 23.22 -13.61 -8.93
CA SER A 24 22.54 -14.16 -7.78
C SER A 24 21.07 -14.36 -8.17
N THR A 25 20.78 -15.46 -8.84
CA THR A 25 19.45 -16.06 -8.94
C THR A 25 19.07 -16.64 -7.59
N GLY A 26 19.15 -15.86 -6.56
CA GLY A 26 18.39 -16.08 -5.33
C GLY A 26 16.97 -15.64 -5.65
N PHE A 27 16.09 -16.60 -5.91
CA PHE A 27 14.64 -16.39 -5.96
C PHE A 27 14.23 -15.89 -4.57
N ARG A 28 14.42 -14.59 -4.34
CA ARG A 28 13.83 -13.92 -3.18
C ARG A 28 12.34 -14.00 -3.44
N PHE A 29 11.65 -14.90 -2.75
CA PHE A 29 10.21 -14.95 -2.69
C PHE A 29 9.71 -13.60 -2.17
N GLY A 30 9.62 -12.62 -3.07
CA GLY A 30 9.02 -11.34 -2.81
C GLY A 30 7.55 -11.53 -2.39
N VAL A 31 6.90 -10.49 -1.97
CA VAL A 31 5.47 -10.52 -1.59
C VAL A 31 4.61 -11.00 -2.78
N LEU A 32 4.97 -10.63 -4.00
CA LEU A 32 4.22 -10.91 -5.22
C LEU A 32 4.04 -12.42 -5.52
N PRO A 33 5.07 -13.27 -5.55
CA PRO A 33 4.87 -14.70 -5.77
C PRO A 33 4.10 -15.38 -4.63
N ARG A 34 4.22 -14.89 -3.39
CA ARG A 34 3.43 -15.39 -2.26
C ARG A 34 1.94 -15.12 -2.44
N ILE A 35 1.59 -13.94 -2.97
CA ILE A 35 0.20 -13.58 -3.28
C ILE A 35 -0.33 -14.48 -4.40
N VAL A 36 0.41 -14.68 -5.48
CA VAL A 36 -0.01 -15.55 -6.60
C VAL A 36 -0.25 -16.98 -6.11
N VAL A 37 0.65 -17.52 -5.28
CA VAL A 37 0.49 -18.84 -4.66
C VAL A 37 -0.74 -18.88 -3.75
N ALA A 38 -0.96 -17.83 -2.95
CA ALA A 38 -2.13 -17.73 -2.07
C ALA A 38 -3.46 -17.74 -2.86
N ILE A 39 -3.52 -17.03 -3.99
CA ILE A 39 -4.69 -17.02 -4.88
C ILE A 39 -4.92 -18.42 -5.46
N ALA A 40 -3.90 -19.02 -6.05
CA ALA A 40 -4.00 -20.36 -6.66
C ALA A 40 -4.42 -21.41 -5.64
N LEU A 41 -3.84 -21.38 -4.44
CA LEU A 41 -4.23 -22.29 -3.36
C LEU A 41 -5.65 -21.99 -2.84
N GLY A 42 -6.05 -20.72 -2.76
CA GLY A 42 -7.42 -20.34 -2.35
C GLY A 42 -8.48 -20.94 -3.27
N ILE A 43 -8.29 -20.81 -4.57
CA ILE A 43 -9.20 -21.36 -5.59
C ILE A 43 -9.21 -22.90 -5.56
N LEU A 44 -8.03 -23.54 -5.48
CA LEU A 44 -7.93 -25.00 -5.48
C LEU A 44 -8.52 -25.63 -4.21
N LEU A 45 -8.28 -25.02 -3.05
CA LEU A 45 -8.75 -25.58 -1.77
C LEU A 45 -10.21 -25.18 -1.47
N GLY A 46 -10.72 -24.08 -2.04
CA GLY A 46 -12.09 -23.61 -1.79
C GLY A 46 -13.15 -24.67 -2.17
N SER A 47 -12.91 -25.44 -3.23
CA SER A 47 -13.80 -26.52 -3.65
C SER A 47 -13.69 -27.82 -2.83
N VAL A 48 -12.64 -27.99 -2.02
CA VAL A 48 -12.34 -29.24 -1.30
C VAL A 48 -12.44 -29.08 0.22
N LEU A 49 -12.26 -27.87 0.75
CA LEU A 49 -12.29 -27.65 2.19
C LEU A 49 -13.70 -27.76 2.79
N PRO A 50 -13.82 -28.39 3.96
CA PRO A 50 -15.09 -28.41 4.69
C PRO A 50 -15.46 -26.99 5.19
N THR A 51 -16.75 -26.69 5.22
CA THR A 51 -17.31 -25.37 5.60
C THR A 51 -16.79 -24.82 6.94
N TRP A 52 -16.50 -25.68 7.92
CA TRP A 52 -15.97 -25.24 9.21
C TRP A 52 -14.56 -24.63 9.07
N ALA A 53 -13.72 -25.21 8.21
CA ALA A 53 -12.37 -24.71 7.97
C ALA A 53 -12.40 -23.38 7.20
N THR A 54 -13.22 -23.27 6.16
CA THR A 54 -13.44 -22.01 5.42
C THR A 54 -13.91 -20.90 6.36
N ARG A 55 -14.81 -21.20 7.29
CA ARG A 55 -15.35 -20.26 8.28
C ARG A 55 -14.28 -19.68 9.22
N ILE A 56 -13.25 -20.45 9.54
CA ILE A 56 -12.09 -19.95 10.33
C ILE A 56 -11.35 -18.86 9.54
N PHE A 57 -11.10 -19.10 8.25
CA PHE A 57 -10.42 -18.10 7.41
C PHE A 57 -11.28 -16.86 7.16
N VAL A 58 -12.60 -17.02 7.01
CA VAL A 58 -13.54 -15.88 6.90
C VAL A 58 -13.51 -15.05 8.17
N THR A 59 -13.51 -15.68 9.35
CA THR A 59 -13.40 -14.97 10.65
C THR A 59 -12.06 -14.24 10.78
N PHE A 60 -10.96 -14.89 10.39
CA PHE A 60 -9.64 -14.24 10.35
C PHE A 60 -9.64 -13.03 9.40
N ASN A 61 -10.25 -13.17 8.23
CA ASN A 61 -10.34 -12.09 7.25
C ASN A 61 -11.14 -10.89 7.74
N ASP A 62 -12.22 -11.13 8.47
CA ASP A 62 -13.01 -10.07 9.08
C ASP A 62 -12.18 -9.29 10.12
N ILE A 63 -11.53 -10.01 11.04
CA ILE A 63 -10.68 -9.39 12.06
C ILE A 63 -9.52 -8.62 11.44
N PHE A 64 -8.86 -9.20 10.44
CA PHE A 64 -7.75 -8.54 9.76
C PHE A 64 -8.22 -7.34 8.94
N GLY A 65 -9.38 -7.42 8.28
CA GLY A 65 -10.02 -6.31 7.58
C GLY A 65 -10.33 -5.14 8.52
N GLN A 66 -10.86 -5.42 9.69
CA GLN A 66 -11.12 -4.39 10.71
C GLN A 66 -9.83 -3.80 11.29
N PHE A 67 -8.79 -4.63 11.50
CA PHE A 67 -7.46 -4.14 11.87
C PHE A 67 -6.86 -3.23 10.79
N LEU A 68 -7.02 -3.56 9.51
CA LEU A 68 -6.61 -2.68 8.41
C LEU A 68 -7.38 -1.36 8.43
N SER A 69 -8.70 -1.41 8.58
CA SER A 69 -9.56 -0.22 8.68
C SER A 69 -9.16 0.70 9.82
N PHE A 70 -8.80 0.13 10.97
CA PHE A 70 -8.23 0.87 12.10
C PHE A 70 -6.85 1.46 11.78
N SER A 71 -6.01 0.73 11.06
CA SER A 71 -4.63 1.12 10.78
C SER A 71 -4.51 2.18 9.68
N ILE A 72 -5.43 2.22 8.69
CA ILE A 72 -5.36 3.13 7.54
C ILE A 72 -5.24 4.60 7.95
N PRO A 73 -6.07 5.17 8.83
CA PRO A 73 -5.92 6.56 9.25
C PRO A 73 -4.60 6.84 9.96
N LEU A 74 -4.11 5.89 10.76
CA LEU A 74 -2.82 6.01 11.45
C LEU A 74 -1.66 6.02 10.44
N ILE A 75 -1.73 5.17 9.41
CA ILE A 75 -0.76 5.13 8.31
C ILE A 75 -0.76 6.47 7.57
N ILE A 76 -1.93 7.02 7.25
CA ILE A 76 -2.05 8.31 6.58
C ILE A 76 -1.38 9.41 7.42
N ILE A 77 -1.75 9.54 8.69
CA ILE A 77 -1.18 10.57 9.56
C ILE A 77 0.33 10.37 9.73
N GLY A 78 0.78 9.14 9.95
CA GLY A 78 2.19 8.82 10.21
C GLY A 78 3.12 8.97 9.02
N LEU A 79 2.63 8.79 7.80
CA LEU A 79 3.44 8.87 6.58
C LEU A 79 3.26 10.20 5.84
N VAL A 80 2.01 10.68 5.71
CA VAL A 80 1.72 11.88 4.91
C VAL A 80 2.16 13.15 5.64
N THR A 81 1.94 13.26 6.95
CA THR A 81 2.34 14.45 7.72
C THR A 81 3.83 14.76 7.60
N PRO A 82 4.76 13.82 7.90
CA PRO A 82 6.19 14.11 7.76
C PRO A 82 6.60 14.27 6.29
N ALA A 83 5.96 13.57 5.35
CA ALA A 83 6.26 13.74 3.92
C ALA A 83 5.97 15.17 3.45
N ILE A 84 4.84 15.77 3.85
CA ILE A 84 4.51 17.16 3.56
C ILE A 84 5.46 18.11 4.27
N ALA A 85 5.80 17.84 5.54
CA ALA A 85 6.73 18.63 6.31
C ALA A 85 8.14 18.67 5.69
N ASP A 86 8.57 17.59 5.04
CA ASP A 86 9.87 17.47 4.37
C ASP A 86 9.94 18.25 3.05
N LEU A 87 8.80 18.53 2.38
CA LEU A 87 8.76 19.43 1.23
C LEU A 87 9.12 20.90 1.56
N GLY A 88 9.06 21.29 2.84
CA GLY A 88 9.47 22.61 3.31
C GLY A 88 8.57 23.75 2.81
N ARG A 89 9.15 24.97 2.68
CA ARG A 89 8.40 26.19 2.28
C ARG A 89 7.74 26.14 0.91
N GLY A 90 8.11 25.18 0.05
CA GLY A 90 7.50 24.94 -1.25
C GLY A 90 6.32 23.94 -1.24
N ALA A 91 5.99 23.36 -0.08
CA ALA A 91 5.01 22.29 0.05
C ALA A 91 3.67 22.61 -0.62
N GLY A 92 3.11 23.79 -0.41
CA GLY A 92 1.83 24.19 -0.96
C GLY A 92 1.80 24.21 -2.50
N ARG A 93 2.88 24.70 -3.13
CA ARG A 93 2.99 24.73 -4.60
C ARG A 93 3.08 23.33 -5.19
N TRP A 94 3.94 22.47 -4.64
CA TRP A 94 4.08 21.10 -5.09
C TRP A 94 2.81 20.29 -4.87
N LEU A 95 2.16 20.50 -3.73
CA LEU A 95 0.87 19.89 -3.42
C LEU A 95 -0.20 20.31 -4.44
N GLY A 96 -0.29 21.60 -4.78
CA GLY A 96 -1.22 22.10 -5.79
C GLY A 96 -0.98 21.47 -7.16
N ILE A 97 0.29 21.37 -7.60
CA ILE A 97 0.65 20.75 -8.88
C ILE A 97 0.29 19.25 -8.89
N THR A 98 0.65 18.50 -7.85
CA THR A 98 0.35 17.06 -7.77
C THR A 98 -1.15 16.81 -7.72
N THR A 99 -1.91 17.62 -6.99
CA THR A 99 -3.37 17.54 -6.94
C THR A 99 -3.98 17.82 -8.30
N ALA A 100 -3.53 18.87 -9.00
CA ALA A 100 -4.02 19.18 -10.35
C ALA A 100 -3.75 18.03 -11.34
N ILE A 101 -2.56 17.44 -11.29
CA ILE A 101 -2.20 16.27 -12.12
C ILE A 101 -3.08 15.06 -11.77
N ALA A 102 -3.29 14.80 -10.48
CA ALA A 102 -4.14 13.69 -10.02
C ALA A 102 -5.58 13.86 -10.49
N TYR A 103 -6.17 15.06 -10.37
CA TYR A 103 -7.51 15.34 -10.89
C TYR A 103 -7.59 15.19 -12.41
N ALA A 104 -6.63 15.76 -13.14
CA ALA A 104 -6.59 15.61 -14.59
C ALA A 104 -6.49 14.14 -15.01
N SER A 105 -5.65 13.35 -14.34
CA SER A 105 -5.52 11.92 -14.59
C SER A 105 -6.81 11.14 -14.27
N THR A 106 -7.48 11.47 -13.17
CA THR A 106 -8.76 10.83 -12.79
C THR A 106 -9.87 11.14 -13.78
N LEU A 107 -9.98 12.40 -14.21
CA LEU A 107 -10.95 12.79 -15.23
C LEU A 107 -10.66 12.11 -16.58
N PHE A 108 -9.39 12.10 -17.00
CA PHE A 108 -8.97 11.43 -18.22
C PHE A 108 -9.32 9.93 -18.18
N SER A 109 -8.97 9.24 -17.08
CA SER A 109 -9.28 7.82 -16.90
C SER A 109 -10.78 7.58 -16.89
N GLY A 110 -11.56 8.44 -16.22
CA GLY A 110 -13.03 8.33 -16.17
C GLY A 110 -13.67 8.47 -17.55
N PHE A 111 -13.27 9.48 -18.34
CA PHE A 111 -13.76 9.66 -19.69
C PHE A 111 -13.33 8.52 -20.63
N LEU A 112 -12.09 8.04 -20.50
CA LEU A 112 -11.60 6.92 -21.29
C LEU A 112 -12.38 5.65 -20.98
N THR A 113 -12.57 5.34 -19.69
CA THR A 113 -13.38 4.19 -19.27
C THR A 113 -14.82 4.29 -19.73
N TYR A 114 -15.43 5.47 -19.59
CA TYR A 114 -16.79 5.71 -20.10
C TYR A 114 -16.87 5.47 -21.62
N GLY A 115 -15.93 6.01 -22.39
CA GLY A 115 -15.90 5.82 -23.85
C GLY A 115 -15.72 4.36 -24.24
N VAL A 116 -14.83 3.63 -23.59
CA VAL A 116 -14.62 2.20 -23.82
C VAL A 116 -15.86 1.39 -23.46
N CYS A 117 -16.46 1.64 -22.30
CA CYS A 117 -17.69 0.97 -21.88
C CYS A 117 -18.86 1.28 -22.80
N ALA A 118 -19.05 2.54 -23.19
CA ALA A 118 -20.14 2.93 -24.09
C ALA A 118 -20.00 2.30 -25.49
N ALA A 119 -18.76 2.05 -25.95
CA ALA A 119 -18.51 1.41 -27.23
C ALA A 119 -18.63 -0.12 -27.21
N LEU A 120 -18.20 -0.77 -26.12
CA LEU A 120 -18.09 -2.23 -26.05
C LEU A 120 -19.27 -2.90 -25.31
N LEU A 121 -19.85 -2.25 -24.31
CA LEU A 121 -20.91 -2.87 -23.50
C LEU A 121 -22.20 -3.22 -24.27
N PRO A 122 -22.70 -2.37 -25.21
CA PRO A 122 -23.90 -2.70 -25.95
C PRO A 122 -23.78 -4.01 -26.74
N ASP A 123 -22.61 -4.25 -27.34
CA ASP A 123 -22.36 -5.47 -28.12
C ASP A 123 -22.16 -6.71 -27.24
N LEU A 124 -21.52 -6.54 -26.09
CA LEU A 124 -21.27 -7.63 -25.13
C LEU A 124 -22.53 -8.04 -24.34
N LEU A 125 -23.40 -7.09 -24.03
CA LEU A 125 -24.61 -7.34 -23.25
C LEU A 125 -25.83 -7.71 -24.10
N SER A 126 -25.79 -7.53 -25.41
CA SER A 126 -26.91 -7.88 -26.31
C SER A 126 -27.22 -9.37 -26.38
N GLY A 127 -26.35 -10.23 -25.85
CA GLY A 127 -26.51 -11.68 -25.83
C GLY A 127 -26.74 -12.32 -24.45
N THR A 128 -26.64 -11.58 -23.37
CA THR A 128 -26.73 -12.15 -22.02
C THR A 128 -27.80 -11.41 -21.22
N ALA A 129 -28.91 -12.14 -20.95
CA ALA A 129 -29.93 -11.63 -20.03
C ALA A 129 -29.25 -11.45 -18.64
N LEU A 130 -29.31 -10.25 -18.07
CA LEU A 130 -28.77 -9.90 -16.75
C LEU A 130 -29.46 -10.69 -15.59
N SER A 131 -30.43 -11.54 -15.92
CA SER A 131 -31.16 -12.39 -14.99
C SER A 131 -30.36 -13.59 -14.47
N ASP A 132 -29.25 -13.97 -15.13
CA ASP A 132 -28.44 -15.13 -14.75
C ASP A 132 -27.14 -14.78 -13.99
N VAL A 133 -26.99 -13.54 -13.53
CA VAL A 133 -25.97 -13.24 -12.53
C VAL A 133 -26.48 -13.79 -11.21
N GLU A 134 -26.21 -15.06 -10.94
CA GLU A 134 -26.38 -15.65 -9.62
C GLU A 134 -25.79 -14.69 -8.59
N LYS A 135 -26.63 -14.27 -7.65
CA LYS A 135 -26.14 -13.57 -6.47
C LYS A 135 -25.01 -14.43 -5.91
N PRO A 136 -23.82 -13.87 -5.66
CA PRO A 136 -22.74 -14.63 -5.06
C PRO A 136 -23.34 -15.41 -3.89
N GLY A 137 -23.19 -16.74 -3.92
CA GLY A 137 -23.79 -17.63 -2.94
C GLY A 137 -23.56 -17.07 -1.55
N SER A 138 -24.53 -17.23 -0.67
CA SER A 138 -24.55 -16.61 0.65
C SER A 138 -23.17 -16.72 1.31
N ALA A 139 -22.47 -15.58 1.39
CA ALA A 139 -21.14 -15.51 1.99
C ALA A 139 -21.23 -16.17 3.38
N LEU A 140 -20.31 -17.08 3.67
CA LEU A 140 -20.30 -17.78 4.95
C LEU A 140 -20.18 -16.75 6.07
N GLU A 141 -21.10 -16.80 7.03
CA GLU A 141 -21.05 -15.92 8.18
C GLU A 141 -19.83 -16.25 9.07
N THR A 142 -19.23 -15.22 9.62
CA THR A 142 -18.12 -15.33 10.60
C THR A 142 -18.61 -16.04 11.88
N TYR A 143 -17.70 -16.68 12.60
CA TYR A 143 -18.02 -17.23 13.94
C TYR A 143 -18.29 -16.12 14.95
N PHE A 144 -17.52 -15.03 14.86
CA PHE A 144 -17.66 -13.81 15.66
C PHE A 144 -17.00 -12.66 14.89
N SER A 145 -17.48 -11.45 15.11
CA SER A 145 -16.87 -10.22 14.62
C SER A 145 -16.41 -9.38 15.80
N ILE A 146 -15.22 -8.77 15.64
CA ILE A 146 -14.67 -7.82 16.63
C ILE A 146 -14.73 -6.46 15.97
N GLU A 147 -15.59 -5.58 16.40
CA GLU A 147 -15.65 -4.23 15.88
C GLU A 147 -14.42 -3.43 16.36
N MET A 148 -13.58 -3.01 15.43
CA MET A 148 -12.44 -2.12 15.69
C MET A 148 -12.70 -0.79 14.98
N PRO A 149 -13.42 0.15 15.60
CA PRO A 149 -13.70 1.44 14.97
C PRO A 149 -12.40 2.17 14.69
N ALA A 150 -12.30 2.76 13.49
CA ALA A 150 -11.15 3.56 13.12
C ALA A 150 -11.04 4.77 14.08
N PRO A 151 -9.83 5.16 14.52
CA PRO A 151 -9.63 6.27 15.46
C PRO A 151 -10.10 7.62 14.90
N VAL A 152 -10.06 7.77 13.58
CA VAL A 152 -10.60 8.91 12.81
C VAL A 152 -10.98 8.42 11.40
N GLU A 153 -11.90 9.10 10.74
CA GLU A 153 -12.21 8.84 9.34
C GLU A 153 -11.03 9.16 8.42
N VAL A 154 -10.95 8.48 7.28
CA VAL A 154 -9.89 8.63 6.28
C VAL A 154 -9.77 10.08 5.79
N MET A 155 -10.90 10.74 5.52
CA MET A 155 -10.89 12.15 5.09
C MET A 155 -10.38 13.07 6.18
N THR A 156 -10.77 12.83 7.43
CA THR A 156 -10.29 13.58 8.60
C THR A 156 -8.79 13.38 8.78
N ALA A 157 -8.29 12.13 8.64
CA ALA A 157 -6.88 11.82 8.71
C ALA A 157 -6.06 12.53 7.62
N LEU A 158 -6.60 12.61 6.38
CA LEU A 158 -5.96 13.33 5.29
C LEU A 158 -5.89 14.84 5.58
N LEU A 159 -7.01 15.47 5.93
CA LEU A 159 -7.06 16.90 6.26
C LEU A 159 -6.13 17.24 7.41
N LEU A 160 -6.16 16.42 8.46
CA LEU A 160 -5.27 16.59 9.62
C LEU A 160 -3.80 16.48 9.21
N SER A 161 -3.46 15.51 8.35
CA SER A 161 -2.11 15.33 7.82
C SER A 161 -1.63 16.53 7.01
N PHE A 162 -2.50 17.14 6.20
CA PHE A 162 -2.18 18.35 5.46
C PHE A 162 -1.94 19.55 6.38
N ILE A 163 -2.85 19.78 7.33
CA ILE A 163 -2.73 20.90 8.27
C ILE A 163 -1.45 20.77 9.10
N LEU A 164 -1.22 19.60 9.69
CA LEU A 164 -0.03 19.33 10.49
C LEU A 164 1.25 19.36 9.64
N GLY A 165 1.22 18.77 8.45
CA GLY A 165 2.37 18.74 7.55
C GLY A 165 2.81 20.12 7.10
N ILE A 166 1.86 21.00 6.72
CA ILE A 166 2.14 22.40 6.38
C ILE A 166 2.62 23.16 7.62
N GLY A 167 1.98 22.99 8.76
CA GLY A 167 2.40 23.62 10.02
C GLY A 167 3.83 23.22 10.41
N LEU A 168 4.17 21.94 10.32
CA LEU A 168 5.52 21.41 10.61
C LEU A 168 6.57 21.89 9.60
N SER A 169 6.20 22.16 8.36
CA SER A 169 7.10 22.73 7.36
C SER A 169 7.56 24.14 7.72
N MET A 170 6.74 24.89 8.48
CA MET A 170 7.05 26.24 8.95
C MET A 170 7.95 26.24 10.20
N VAL A 171 7.97 25.14 10.96
CA VAL A 171 8.76 25.00 12.21
C VAL A 171 9.76 23.84 12.10
N PRO A 172 10.83 23.97 11.31
CA PRO A 172 11.69 22.84 10.93
C PRO A 172 12.50 22.24 12.09
N ARG A 173 12.66 22.95 13.21
CA ARG A 173 13.41 22.48 14.39
C ARG A 173 12.52 22.14 15.59
N GLY A 174 11.21 22.02 15.40
CA GLY A 174 10.26 21.73 16.47
C GLY A 174 10.37 20.31 17.02
N VAL A 175 10.10 20.15 18.31
CA VAL A 175 10.04 18.83 18.99
C VAL A 175 8.97 17.95 18.34
N LEU A 176 7.85 18.54 17.95
CA LEU A 176 6.75 17.84 17.29
C LEU A 176 7.18 17.17 15.97
N ARG A 177 8.05 17.81 15.19
CA ARG A 177 8.59 17.22 13.96
C ARG A 177 9.38 15.95 14.25
N LYS A 178 10.19 15.92 15.31
CA LYS A 178 10.93 14.73 15.73
C LYS A 178 9.97 13.61 16.12
N GLY A 179 8.92 13.94 16.88
CA GLY A 179 7.87 12.97 17.23
C GLY A 179 7.19 12.35 16.01
N PHE A 180 6.88 13.12 14.96
CA PHE A 180 6.31 12.58 13.72
C PHE A 180 7.31 11.72 12.91
N VAL A 181 8.60 12.00 12.97
CA VAL A 181 9.63 11.13 12.36
C VAL A 181 9.70 9.78 13.08
N GLU A 182 9.65 9.78 14.42
CA GLU A 182 9.61 8.55 15.22
C GLU A 182 8.30 7.79 14.99
N PHE A 183 7.17 8.49 14.96
CA PHE A 183 5.87 7.88 14.65
C PHE A 183 5.85 7.23 13.27
N ARG A 184 6.41 7.89 12.25
CA ARG A 184 6.61 7.30 10.91
C ARG A 184 7.40 6.00 11.00
N ALA A 185 8.47 5.94 11.79
CA ALA A 185 9.26 4.72 11.94
C ALA A 185 8.46 3.58 12.59
N ILE A 186 7.59 3.89 13.55
CA ILE A 186 6.68 2.91 14.17
C ILE A 186 5.69 2.37 13.15
N ILE A 187 5.03 3.26 12.41
CA ILE A 187 4.05 2.88 11.37
C ILE A 187 4.71 2.05 10.26
N THR A 188 5.89 2.42 9.82
CA THR A 188 6.63 1.65 8.80
C THR A 188 6.91 0.22 9.31
N ARG A 189 7.35 0.06 10.57
CA ARG A 189 7.54 -1.27 11.16
C ARG A 189 6.25 -2.07 11.29
N LEU A 190 5.14 -1.42 11.60
CA LEU A 190 3.81 -2.06 11.65
C LEU A 190 3.47 -2.65 10.27
N ILE A 191 3.64 -1.85 9.21
CA ILE A 191 3.37 -2.28 7.83
C ILE A 191 4.27 -3.48 7.47
N GLU A 192 5.58 -3.35 7.67
CA GLU A 192 6.57 -4.35 7.24
C GLU A 192 6.47 -5.66 8.02
N ARG A 193 6.16 -5.60 9.32
CA ARG A 193 6.18 -6.79 10.19
C ARG A 193 4.83 -7.45 10.39
N ILE A 194 3.74 -6.71 10.24
CA ILE A 194 2.39 -7.22 10.50
C ILE A 194 1.58 -7.25 9.21
N ILE A 195 1.38 -6.11 8.55
CA ILE A 195 0.48 -6.04 7.41
C ILE A 195 1.01 -6.86 6.23
N ILE A 196 2.25 -6.63 5.80
CA ILE A 196 2.82 -7.31 4.63
C ILE A 196 2.87 -8.85 4.78
N PRO A 197 3.30 -9.42 5.93
CA PRO A 197 3.30 -10.88 6.09
C PRO A 197 1.92 -11.51 6.17
N LEU A 198 0.93 -10.81 6.73
CA LEU A 198 -0.44 -11.31 6.85
C LEU A 198 -1.27 -11.14 5.56
N LEU A 199 -0.86 -10.24 4.68
CA LEU A 199 -1.57 -9.96 3.43
C LEU A 199 -1.79 -11.20 2.54
N PRO A 200 -0.81 -12.09 2.30
CA PRO A 200 -1.04 -13.30 1.51
C PRO A 200 -2.08 -14.23 2.13
N LEU A 201 -2.11 -14.34 3.46
CA LEU A 201 -3.08 -15.15 4.19
C LEU A 201 -4.49 -14.57 4.08
N HIS A 202 -4.61 -13.25 4.16
CA HIS A 202 -5.88 -12.55 3.94
C HIS A 202 -6.41 -12.75 2.53
N ILE A 203 -5.56 -12.60 1.51
CA ILE A 203 -5.91 -12.83 0.11
C ILE A 203 -6.35 -14.29 -0.09
N PHE A 204 -5.60 -15.24 0.45
CA PHE A 204 -5.98 -16.66 0.42
C PHE A 204 -7.39 -16.89 0.96
N GLY A 205 -7.72 -16.32 2.12
CA GLY A 205 -9.04 -16.47 2.74
C GLY A 205 -10.18 -15.83 1.93
N ILE A 206 -9.93 -14.72 1.21
CA ILE A 206 -10.91 -14.11 0.30
C ILE A 206 -11.24 -15.08 -0.84
N PHE A 207 -10.20 -15.60 -1.51
CA PHE A 207 -10.41 -16.52 -2.63
C PHE A 207 -10.99 -17.87 -2.21
N LEU A 208 -10.71 -18.32 -0.99
CA LEU A 208 -11.31 -19.50 -0.41
C LEU A 208 -12.84 -19.38 -0.22
N ASN A 209 -13.34 -18.18 0.05
CA ASN A 209 -14.76 -17.89 0.28
C ASN A 209 -15.53 -17.60 -1.03
N LEU A 210 -14.80 -17.40 -2.14
CA LEU A 210 -15.40 -17.11 -3.45
C LEU A 210 -15.72 -18.37 -4.27
N THR A 211 -15.18 -19.51 -3.87
CA THR A 211 -15.38 -20.83 -4.51
C THR A 211 -16.29 -21.72 -3.70
#